data_ab660570f5d7a4dee71539dde010c991
#
_entry.id   ab660570f5d7a4dee71539dde010c991
#
_cell.length_a   1.000
_cell.length_b   1.000
_cell.length_c   1.000
_cell.angle_alpha   90.00
_cell.angle_beta   90.00
_cell.angle_gamma   90.00
#
_symmetry.space_group_name_H-M   'P 1'
#
loop_
_entity.id
_entity.type
_entity.pdbx_description
1 polymer ?
#
loop_
_entity_poly.entity_id
_entity_poly.type
_entity_poly.pdbx_seq_one_letter_code
_entity_poly.pdbx_strand_id
1 'polypeptide(L)'
;ALLPLLNDLRGNVIFNKNIDNATPDSLKKLSVRYKKMLAGIMVDTQKKINKYMRLLEKEDIPDDKLIEIINFVENILNVKRANILRLPKEEQIDYLRSKLNRPLRVCGVVTNEDEQGGVPCWVTNADGTTSLQMIEYHQIANNPEKLKIFESSTHFNPVDMVCYVNDYKGKRFDFTQFADQDAYMVLCKEIDGKKVKVLEQPGLWNGGMANWNTILVEVPIKTFNPVKTINDLLRHEHQNT
;
A
#
# COMPACT_ATOMS: atom_id res chain seq x y z
N ALA A 1 -13.79 4.63 5.89
CA ALA A 1 -15.05 3.89 5.83
C ALA A 1 -14.94 2.50 5.20
N LEU A 2 -14.05 2.29 4.23
CA LEU A 2 -13.88 0.94 3.61
C LEU A 2 -13.03 -0.01 4.46
N LEU A 3 -12.17 0.49 5.33
CA LEU A 3 -11.28 -0.34 6.14
C LEU A 3 -12.02 -1.29 7.10
N PRO A 4 -13.07 -0.84 7.85
CA PRO A 4 -13.90 -1.75 8.64
C PRO A 4 -14.60 -2.83 7.79
N LEU A 5 -15.11 -2.47 6.61
CA LEU A 5 -15.71 -3.45 5.70
C LEU A 5 -14.70 -4.50 5.24
N LEU A 6 -13.45 -4.11 5.06
CA LEU A 6 -12.37 -5.04 4.72
C LEU A 6 -12.11 -6.05 5.85
N ASN A 7 -12.29 -5.65 7.11
CA ASN A 7 -12.20 -6.55 8.27
C ASN A 7 -13.24 -7.68 8.22
N ASP A 8 -14.43 -7.40 7.69
CA ASP A 8 -15.55 -8.34 7.65
C ASP A 8 -15.49 -9.32 6.47
N LEU A 9 -14.65 -9.04 5.47
CA LEU A 9 -14.50 -9.91 4.31
C LEU A 9 -13.87 -11.25 4.72
N ARG A 10 -14.46 -12.36 4.30
CA ARG A 10 -13.90 -13.68 4.48
C ARG A 10 -12.79 -13.93 3.45
N GLY A 11 -11.76 -14.70 3.87
CA GLY A 11 -10.64 -15.07 3.00
C GLY A 11 -9.30 -14.53 3.49
N ASN A 12 -8.21 -15.23 3.13
CA ASN A 12 -6.85 -14.88 3.53
C ASN A 12 -6.20 -13.90 2.55
N VAL A 13 -6.72 -13.86 1.32
CA VAL A 13 -6.24 -13.03 0.23
C VAL A 13 -7.39 -12.20 -0.30
N ILE A 14 -7.19 -10.90 -0.40
CA ILE A 14 -8.18 -9.95 -0.88
C ILE A 14 -7.61 -9.19 -2.07
N PHE A 15 -8.34 -9.18 -3.19
CA PHE A 15 -8.04 -8.34 -4.33
C PHE A 15 -8.89 -7.07 -4.26
N ASN A 16 -8.23 -5.92 -4.28
CA ASN A 16 -8.87 -4.63 -4.39
C ASN A 16 -8.60 -4.03 -5.76
N LYS A 17 -9.64 -3.50 -6.37
CA LYS A 17 -9.56 -2.77 -7.63
C LYS A 17 -10.32 -1.46 -7.49
N ASN A 18 -9.76 -0.38 -8.04
CA ASN A 18 -10.52 0.86 -8.15
C ASN A 18 -11.67 0.63 -9.14
N ILE A 19 -12.89 1.00 -8.73
CA ILE A 19 -14.09 0.86 -9.55
C ILE A 19 -13.99 1.64 -10.87
N ASP A 20 -13.30 2.78 -10.84
CA ASP A 20 -13.13 3.65 -12.00
C ASP A 20 -12.20 3.03 -13.06
N ASN A 21 -11.33 2.09 -12.69
CA ASN A 21 -10.45 1.41 -13.64
C ASN A 21 -11.22 0.35 -14.43
N ALA A 22 -11.97 0.77 -15.45
CA ALA A 22 -12.82 -0.07 -16.28
C ALA A 22 -12.03 -0.68 -17.44
N THR A 23 -11.42 -1.83 -17.22
CA THR A 23 -10.62 -2.53 -18.25
C THR A 23 -11.48 -3.05 -19.40
N PRO A 24 -11.28 -2.61 -20.65
CA PRO A 24 -11.98 -3.13 -21.81
C PRO A 24 -11.62 -4.61 -22.10
N ASP A 25 -12.47 -5.31 -22.83
CA ASP A 25 -12.31 -6.74 -23.09
C ASP A 25 -10.99 -7.09 -23.78
N SER A 26 -10.54 -6.24 -24.70
CA SER A 26 -9.25 -6.38 -25.40
C SER A 26 -8.04 -6.42 -24.46
N LEU A 27 -8.10 -5.72 -23.31
CA LEU A 27 -7.02 -5.62 -22.34
C LEU A 27 -7.19 -6.54 -21.11
N LYS A 28 -8.31 -7.27 -21.01
CA LYS A 28 -8.56 -8.16 -19.85
C LYS A 28 -7.48 -9.20 -19.64
N LYS A 29 -6.96 -9.80 -20.70
CA LYS A 29 -5.88 -10.80 -20.59
C LYS A 29 -4.61 -10.20 -19.97
N LEU A 30 -4.27 -8.97 -20.35
CA LEU A 30 -3.12 -8.24 -19.79
C LEU A 30 -3.33 -7.97 -18.30
N SER A 31 -4.47 -7.36 -17.94
CA SER A 31 -4.79 -7.04 -16.55
C SER A 31 -4.80 -8.29 -15.66
N VAL A 32 -5.39 -9.41 -16.11
CA VAL A 32 -5.40 -10.68 -15.38
C VAL A 32 -3.97 -11.22 -15.18
N ARG A 33 -3.11 -11.10 -16.21
CA ARG A 33 -1.71 -11.52 -16.09
C ARG A 33 -0.99 -10.77 -14.98
N TYR A 34 -1.11 -9.43 -14.93
CA TYR A 34 -0.45 -8.62 -13.90
C TYR A 34 -1.06 -8.82 -12.52
N LYS A 35 -2.38 -8.99 -12.38
CA LYS A 35 -3.01 -9.40 -11.12
C LYS A 35 -2.43 -10.71 -10.57
N LYS A 36 -2.23 -11.70 -11.43
CA LYS A 36 -1.58 -12.97 -11.04
C LYS A 36 -0.14 -12.77 -10.62
N MET A 37 0.61 -11.87 -11.27
CA MET A 37 1.98 -11.54 -10.88
C MET A 37 2.03 -10.87 -9.49
N LEU A 38 1.17 -9.87 -9.24
CA LEU A 38 1.06 -9.23 -7.92
C LEU A 38 0.73 -10.26 -6.83
N ALA A 39 -0.19 -11.19 -7.12
CA ALA A 39 -0.54 -12.27 -6.19
C ALA A 39 0.65 -13.23 -5.95
N GLY A 40 1.42 -13.56 -6.98
CA GLY A 40 2.63 -14.38 -6.86
C GLY A 40 3.66 -13.73 -5.94
N ILE A 41 3.95 -12.44 -6.15
CA ILE A 41 4.87 -11.65 -5.31
C ILE A 41 4.37 -11.63 -3.85
N MET A 42 3.06 -11.42 -3.65
CA MET A 42 2.45 -11.42 -2.33
C MET A 42 2.64 -12.77 -1.64
N VAL A 43 2.36 -13.88 -2.31
CA VAL A 43 2.49 -15.24 -1.75
C VAL A 43 3.95 -15.55 -1.37
N ASP A 44 4.91 -15.21 -2.25
CA ASP A 44 6.33 -15.46 -1.98
C ASP A 44 6.86 -14.59 -0.83
N THR A 45 6.43 -13.34 -0.77
CA THR A 45 6.77 -12.44 0.34
C THR A 45 6.19 -12.95 1.66
N GLN A 46 4.92 -13.35 1.65
CA GLN A 46 4.25 -13.89 2.85
C GLN A 46 4.92 -15.17 3.37
N LYS A 47 5.35 -16.07 2.48
CA LYS A 47 6.11 -17.27 2.88
C LYS A 47 7.40 -16.89 3.59
N LYS A 48 8.13 -15.87 3.10
CA LYS A 48 9.36 -15.37 3.73
C LYS A 48 9.05 -14.73 5.09
N ILE A 49 8.03 -13.88 5.19
CA ILE A 49 7.59 -13.28 6.45
C ILE A 49 7.30 -14.39 7.48
N ASN A 50 6.51 -15.41 7.11
CA ASN A 50 6.17 -16.52 8.01
C ASN A 50 7.42 -17.29 8.47
N LYS A 51 8.37 -17.53 7.56
CA LYS A 51 9.65 -18.18 7.89
C LYS A 51 10.43 -17.36 8.91
N TYR A 52 10.56 -16.05 8.68
CA TYR A 52 11.31 -15.16 9.55
C TYR A 52 10.63 -14.95 10.90
N MET A 53 9.30 -14.82 10.95
CA MET A 53 8.58 -14.73 12.21
C MET A 53 8.81 -15.97 13.09
N ARG A 54 8.76 -17.18 12.51
CA ARG A 54 9.07 -18.42 13.23
C ARG A 54 10.54 -18.54 13.67
N LEU A 55 11.45 -17.96 12.89
CA LEU A 55 12.87 -17.91 13.26
C LEU A 55 13.09 -16.98 14.44
N LEU A 56 12.42 -15.81 14.43
CA LEU A 56 12.50 -14.84 15.52
C LEU A 56 11.86 -15.31 16.84
N GLU A 57 11.06 -16.38 16.84
CA GLU A 57 10.54 -17.00 18.06
C GLU A 57 11.58 -17.89 18.78
N LYS A 58 12.68 -18.24 18.14
CA LYS A 58 13.73 -19.09 18.76
C LYS A 58 14.53 -18.30 19.80
N GLU A 59 15.05 -19.01 20.79
CA GLU A 59 15.88 -18.43 21.86
C GLU A 59 17.25 -17.95 21.32
N ASP A 60 17.86 -18.73 20.42
CA ASP A 60 19.12 -18.39 19.80
C ASP A 60 18.95 -18.20 18.28
N ILE A 61 19.24 -17.00 17.82
CA ILE A 61 19.17 -16.61 16.42
C ILE A 61 20.60 -16.26 15.98
N PRO A 62 21.16 -16.95 14.97
CA PRO A 62 22.45 -16.59 14.41
C PRO A 62 22.48 -15.16 13.85
N ASP A 63 23.59 -14.47 14.02
CA ASP A 63 23.69 -13.05 13.61
C ASP A 63 23.57 -12.88 12.09
N ASP A 64 24.08 -13.84 11.30
CA ASP A 64 23.89 -13.85 9.85
C ASP A 64 22.41 -13.91 9.45
N LYS A 65 21.59 -14.64 10.21
CA LYS A 65 20.14 -14.71 10.00
C LYS A 65 19.43 -13.42 10.38
N LEU A 66 19.90 -12.77 11.45
CA LEU A 66 19.35 -11.48 11.84
C LEU A 66 19.63 -10.42 10.77
N ILE A 67 20.84 -10.40 10.23
CA ILE A 67 21.21 -9.52 9.10
C ILE A 67 20.37 -9.84 7.84
N GLU A 68 20.14 -11.13 7.54
CA GLU A 68 19.26 -11.53 6.42
C GLU A 68 17.86 -10.96 6.58
N ILE A 69 17.30 -11.00 7.79
CA ILE A 69 15.96 -10.46 8.07
C ILE A 69 15.93 -8.94 8.00
N ILE A 70 16.96 -8.25 8.53
CA ILE A 70 17.08 -6.78 8.43
C ILE A 70 17.10 -6.38 6.96
N ASN A 71 17.95 -7.00 6.14
CA ASN A 71 18.02 -6.72 4.71
C ASN A 71 16.68 -6.97 3.99
N PHE A 72 15.93 -7.99 4.39
CA PHE A 72 14.60 -8.23 3.84
C PHE A 72 13.62 -7.11 4.21
N VAL A 73 13.61 -6.65 5.46
CA VAL A 73 12.74 -5.56 5.92
C VAL A 73 13.11 -4.25 5.21
N GLU A 74 14.40 -3.95 5.06
CA GLU A 74 14.85 -2.69 4.47
C GLU A 74 14.69 -2.65 2.94
N ASN A 75 14.96 -3.75 2.24
CA ASN A 75 15.07 -3.74 0.78
C ASN A 75 13.86 -4.35 0.07
N ILE A 76 13.06 -5.17 0.76
CA ILE A 76 11.85 -5.77 0.17
C ILE A 76 10.59 -5.11 0.73
N LEU A 77 10.52 -4.91 2.06
CA LEU A 77 9.37 -4.25 2.67
C LEU A 77 9.51 -2.72 2.70
N ASN A 78 10.67 -2.21 2.29
CA ASN A 78 10.96 -0.77 2.23
C ASN A 78 10.73 -0.03 3.57
N VAL A 79 11.10 -0.66 4.69
CA VAL A 79 11.05 -0.04 6.01
C VAL A 79 12.46 0.07 6.55
N LYS A 80 12.94 1.30 6.74
CA LYS A 80 14.31 1.59 7.15
C LYS A 80 14.36 2.18 8.55
N ARG A 81 15.32 1.73 9.34
CA ARG A 81 15.64 2.29 10.65
C ARG A 81 17.12 2.66 10.72
N ALA A 82 17.42 3.92 10.98
CA ALA A 82 18.80 4.35 11.16
C ALA A 82 19.47 3.57 12.31
N ASN A 83 20.72 3.14 12.08
CA ASN A 83 21.54 2.49 13.11
C ASN A 83 20.96 1.18 13.70
N ILE A 84 20.10 0.47 12.99
CA ILE A 84 19.50 -0.80 13.46
C ILE A 84 20.57 -1.79 13.94
N LEU A 85 21.69 -1.91 13.24
CA LEU A 85 22.80 -2.83 13.59
C LEU A 85 23.57 -2.44 14.86
N ARG A 86 23.37 -1.22 15.39
CA ARG A 86 24.01 -0.76 16.63
C ARG A 86 23.14 -1.02 17.87
N LEU A 87 21.91 -1.43 17.68
CA LEU A 87 21.01 -1.76 18.79
C LEU A 87 21.39 -3.11 19.42
N PRO A 88 21.10 -3.30 20.72
CA PRO A 88 21.15 -4.63 21.33
C PRO A 88 20.35 -5.64 20.54
N LYS A 89 20.79 -6.90 20.53
CA LYS A 89 20.18 -7.99 19.73
C LYS A 89 18.69 -8.16 20.03
N GLU A 90 18.29 -8.06 21.28
CA GLU A 90 16.89 -8.15 21.71
C GLU A 90 16.03 -7.03 21.11
N GLU A 91 16.54 -5.80 21.10
CA GLU A 91 15.83 -4.67 20.49
C GLU A 91 15.71 -4.82 18.96
N GLN A 92 16.75 -5.37 18.31
CA GLN A 92 16.68 -5.70 16.88
C GLN A 92 15.57 -6.73 16.62
N ILE A 93 15.49 -7.78 17.43
CA ILE A 93 14.48 -8.84 17.32
C ILE A 93 13.07 -8.26 17.50
N ASP A 94 12.85 -7.46 18.53
CA ASP A 94 11.55 -6.86 18.80
C ASP A 94 11.13 -5.88 17.70
N TYR A 95 12.07 -5.09 17.20
CA TYR A 95 11.85 -4.24 16.03
C TYR A 95 11.41 -5.08 14.82
N LEU A 96 12.16 -6.12 14.47
CA LEU A 96 11.85 -6.96 13.31
C LEU A 96 10.50 -7.65 13.45
N ARG A 97 10.16 -8.18 14.63
CA ARG A 97 8.84 -8.74 14.92
C ARG A 97 7.73 -7.71 14.68
N SER A 98 7.92 -6.48 15.17
CA SER A 98 6.94 -5.39 15.02
C SER A 98 6.72 -4.99 13.56
N LYS A 99 7.75 -5.12 12.69
CA LYS A 99 7.66 -4.77 11.26
C LYS A 99 7.17 -5.94 10.40
N LEU A 100 7.48 -7.18 10.77
CA LEU A 100 7.05 -8.35 10.03
C LEU A 100 5.60 -8.76 10.35
N ASN A 101 5.17 -8.60 11.61
CA ASN A 101 3.82 -9.00 12.05
C ASN A 101 2.77 -7.94 11.70
N ARG A 102 2.60 -7.69 10.42
CA ARG A 102 1.68 -6.69 9.85
C ARG A 102 0.96 -7.26 8.64
N PRO A 103 -0.23 -6.78 8.31
CA PRO A 103 -0.84 -7.09 7.03
C PRO A 103 0.08 -6.71 5.87
N LEU A 104 0.00 -7.46 4.78
CA LEU A 104 0.81 -7.23 3.58
C LEU A 104 -0.08 -6.79 2.42
N ARG A 105 0.35 -5.76 1.68
CA ARG A 105 -0.22 -5.40 0.39
C ARG A 105 0.84 -5.32 -0.69
N VAL A 106 0.50 -5.77 -1.88
CA VAL A 106 1.28 -5.58 -3.11
C VAL A 106 0.43 -4.77 -4.08
N CYS A 107 0.92 -3.61 -4.45
CA CYS A 107 0.19 -2.62 -5.25
C CYS A 107 0.82 -2.49 -6.63
N GLY A 108 -0.01 -2.55 -7.68
CA GLY A 108 0.40 -2.14 -9.02
C GLY A 108 0.49 -0.62 -9.09
N VAL A 109 1.60 -0.09 -9.56
CA VAL A 109 1.79 1.33 -9.85
C VAL A 109 2.06 1.51 -11.34
N VAL A 110 1.64 2.64 -11.88
CA VAL A 110 1.90 3.00 -13.28
C VAL A 110 2.62 4.33 -13.36
N THR A 111 3.30 4.59 -14.48
CA THR A 111 3.89 5.88 -14.75
C THR A 111 2.81 6.97 -14.70
N ASN A 112 3.15 8.11 -14.11
CA ASN A 112 2.25 9.25 -14.01
C ASN A 112 2.26 10.05 -15.32
N GLU A 113 1.09 10.20 -15.94
CA GLU A 113 0.84 11.01 -17.14
C GLU A 113 -0.20 12.08 -16.79
N ASP A 114 0.11 12.94 -15.79
CA ASP A 114 -0.75 14.03 -15.29
C ASP A 114 -2.05 13.59 -14.60
N GLU A 115 -2.10 12.36 -14.11
CA GLU A 115 -3.25 11.85 -13.34
C GLU A 115 -3.17 12.30 -11.87
N GLN A 116 -4.35 12.65 -11.33
CA GLN A 116 -4.50 12.94 -9.90
C GLN A 116 -4.85 11.65 -9.15
N GLY A 117 -3.89 11.09 -8.45
CA GLY A 117 -4.05 9.87 -7.63
C GLY A 117 -3.10 9.86 -6.45
N GLY A 118 -3.14 8.80 -5.67
CA GLY A 118 -2.16 8.59 -4.62
C GLY A 118 -0.78 8.29 -5.23
N VAL A 119 0.26 8.98 -4.76
CA VAL A 119 1.63 8.77 -5.22
C VAL A 119 2.48 8.08 -4.14
N PRO A 120 3.45 7.24 -4.52
CA PRO A 120 4.38 6.64 -3.59
C PRO A 120 5.38 7.68 -3.08
N CYS A 121 5.42 7.86 -1.77
CA CYS A 121 6.37 8.74 -1.09
C CYS A 121 7.07 8.05 0.06
N TRP A 122 8.33 8.40 0.31
CA TRP A 122 9.02 8.06 1.55
C TRP A 122 8.50 8.95 2.68
N VAL A 123 8.00 8.32 3.73
CA VAL A 123 7.42 9.00 4.89
C VAL A 123 8.20 8.62 6.14
N THR A 124 8.51 9.60 6.98
CA THR A 124 9.02 9.37 8.33
C THR A 124 7.85 9.02 9.26
N ASN A 125 7.89 7.85 9.84
CA ASN A 125 6.87 7.35 10.76
C ASN A 125 7.09 7.88 12.18
N ALA A 126 6.06 7.81 13.03
CA ALA A 126 6.12 8.26 14.42
C ALA A 126 7.20 7.52 15.26
N ASP A 127 7.58 6.31 14.88
CA ASP A 127 8.62 5.51 15.54
C ASP A 127 10.06 5.80 15.00
N GLY A 128 10.23 6.86 14.21
CA GLY A 128 11.49 7.28 13.62
C GLY A 128 11.97 6.43 12.45
N THR A 129 11.21 5.45 12.01
CA THR A 129 11.49 4.70 10.79
C THR A 129 11.03 5.45 9.55
N THR A 130 11.56 5.10 8.38
CA THR A 130 11.02 5.56 7.10
C THR A 130 10.42 4.39 6.34
N SER A 131 9.30 4.63 5.66
CA SER A 131 8.65 3.63 4.83
C SER A 131 8.00 4.25 3.59
N LEU A 132 7.77 3.42 2.55
CA LEU A 132 7.00 3.83 1.39
C LEU A 132 5.51 3.83 1.73
N GLN A 133 4.87 4.98 1.53
CA GLN A 133 3.43 5.17 1.73
C GLN A 133 2.79 5.76 0.48
N MET A 134 1.49 5.51 0.33
CA MET A 134 0.69 6.18 -0.68
C MET A 134 0.14 7.46 -0.08
N ILE A 135 0.46 8.59 -0.69
CA ILE A 135 0.04 9.93 -0.24
C ILE A 135 -0.90 10.53 -1.27
N GLU A 136 -2.04 11.05 -0.82
CA GLU A 136 -2.98 11.77 -1.65
C GLU A 136 -2.77 13.28 -1.54
N TYR A 137 -3.09 14.00 -2.63
CA TYR A 137 -2.93 15.46 -2.72
C TYR A 137 -3.52 16.20 -1.51
N HIS A 138 -4.73 15.84 -1.10
CA HIS A 138 -5.43 16.54 0.00
C HIS A 138 -4.74 16.42 1.37
N GLN A 139 -3.88 15.42 1.57
CA GLN A 139 -3.11 15.25 2.81
C GLN A 139 -2.00 16.29 2.96
N ILE A 140 -1.55 16.88 1.84
CA ILE A 140 -0.37 17.76 1.80
C ILE A 140 -0.64 19.14 1.16
N ALA A 141 -1.86 19.38 0.67
CA ALA A 141 -2.24 20.58 -0.09
C ALA A 141 -1.86 21.91 0.58
N ASN A 142 -1.79 21.94 1.91
CA ASN A 142 -1.44 23.13 2.68
C ASN A 142 0.07 23.29 2.94
N ASN A 143 0.93 22.42 2.36
CA ASN A 143 2.37 22.47 2.56
C ASN A 143 3.13 22.56 1.21
N PRO A 144 3.63 23.74 0.82
CA PRO A 144 4.28 23.94 -0.48
C PRO A 144 5.53 23.06 -0.72
N GLU A 145 6.28 22.73 0.32
CA GLU A 145 7.47 21.88 0.19
C GLU A 145 7.07 20.42 -0.10
N LYS A 146 6.06 19.92 0.62
CA LYS A 146 5.52 18.57 0.40
C LYS A 146 4.85 18.46 -0.97
N LEU A 147 4.19 19.52 -1.44
CA LEU A 147 3.60 19.56 -2.79
C LEU A 147 4.66 19.40 -3.88
N LYS A 148 5.81 20.06 -3.79
CA LYS A 148 6.92 19.86 -4.74
C LYS A 148 7.41 18.43 -4.79
N ILE A 149 7.49 17.75 -3.64
CA ILE A 149 7.87 16.33 -3.58
C ILE A 149 6.80 15.48 -4.25
N PHE A 150 5.54 15.74 -3.98
CA PHE A 150 4.40 15.03 -4.56
C PHE A 150 4.38 15.18 -6.10
N GLU A 151 4.51 16.40 -6.60
CA GLU A 151 4.54 16.73 -8.03
C GLU A 151 5.75 16.13 -8.75
N SER A 152 6.84 15.84 -8.05
CA SER A 152 8.01 15.16 -8.61
C SER A 152 7.85 13.64 -8.74
N SER A 153 6.72 13.08 -8.28
CA SER A 153 6.48 11.65 -8.35
C SER A 153 6.32 11.17 -9.79
N THR A 154 7.08 10.13 -10.13
CA THR A 154 7.05 9.53 -11.47
C THR A 154 5.97 8.47 -11.64
N HIS A 155 5.35 8.05 -10.55
CA HIS A 155 4.35 6.97 -10.54
C HIS A 155 3.17 7.34 -9.66
N PHE A 156 2.03 6.70 -9.93
CA PHE A 156 0.87 6.77 -9.07
C PHE A 156 0.22 5.37 -8.91
N ASN A 157 -0.57 5.21 -7.86
CA ASN A 157 -1.27 3.96 -7.60
C ASN A 157 -2.78 4.12 -7.77
N PRO A 158 -3.33 3.60 -8.82
CA PRO A 158 -4.76 3.36 -8.83
C PRO A 158 -5.16 2.02 -9.40
N VAL A 159 -4.19 1.15 -9.71
CA VAL A 159 -4.50 0.01 -10.58
C VAL A 159 -5.14 -1.13 -9.79
N ASP A 160 -4.33 -2.02 -9.30
CA ASP A 160 -4.78 -3.20 -8.57
C ASP A 160 -3.93 -3.37 -7.32
N MET A 161 -4.53 -3.89 -6.27
CA MET A 161 -3.84 -4.24 -5.04
C MET A 161 -4.27 -5.62 -4.59
N VAL A 162 -3.32 -6.44 -4.15
CA VAL A 162 -3.58 -7.72 -3.50
C VAL A 162 -3.07 -7.68 -2.08
N CYS A 163 -3.88 -8.13 -1.14
CA CYS A 163 -3.60 -8.10 0.28
C CYS A 163 -3.57 -9.51 0.88
N TYR A 164 -2.63 -9.76 1.77
CA TYR A 164 -2.65 -10.88 2.70
C TYR A 164 -2.94 -10.36 4.11
N VAL A 165 -3.92 -10.97 4.77
CA VAL A 165 -4.61 -10.34 5.90
C VAL A 165 -4.55 -11.14 7.20
N ASN A 166 -3.75 -12.20 7.25
CA ASN A 166 -3.55 -13.01 8.45
C ASN A 166 -2.09 -12.93 8.92
N ASP A 167 -1.88 -13.14 10.21
CA ASP A 167 -0.55 -13.30 10.77
C ASP A 167 0.08 -14.68 10.40
N TYR A 168 1.31 -14.89 10.83
CA TYR A 168 2.05 -16.13 10.55
C TYR A 168 1.51 -17.37 11.30
N LYS A 169 0.57 -17.20 12.25
CA LYS A 169 -0.19 -18.25 12.94
C LYS A 169 -1.55 -18.49 12.31
N GLY A 170 -1.90 -17.73 11.27
CA GLY A 170 -3.19 -17.82 10.56
C GLY A 170 -4.32 -17.03 11.20
N LYS A 171 -4.06 -16.25 12.25
CA LYS A 171 -5.04 -15.37 12.87
C LYS A 171 -5.20 -14.09 12.04
N ARG A 172 -6.45 -13.68 11.81
CA ARG A 172 -6.75 -12.44 11.08
C ARG A 172 -6.31 -11.21 11.88
N PHE A 173 -5.68 -10.27 11.18
CA PHE A 173 -5.39 -8.96 11.73
C PHE A 173 -6.67 -8.13 11.91
N ASP A 174 -6.70 -7.28 12.94
CA ASP A 174 -7.61 -6.16 13.02
C ASP A 174 -6.97 -4.95 12.34
N PHE A 175 -7.47 -4.57 11.16
CA PHE A 175 -6.84 -3.56 10.32
C PHE A 175 -6.92 -2.16 10.91
N THR A 176 -7.85 -1.90 11.82
CA THR A 176 -7.96 -0.60 12.48
C THR A 176 -6.73 -0.26 13.33
N GLN A 177 -6.01 -1.28 13.81
CA GLN A 177 -4.77 -1.14 14.58
C GLN A 177 -3.57 -0.73 13.72
N PHE A 178 -3.69 -0.85 12.39
CA PHE A 178 -2.62 -0.53 11.43
C PHE A 178 -2.90 0.75 10.64
N ALA A 179 -3.95 1.47 10.99
CA ALA A 179 -4.27 2.77 10.40
C ALA A 179 -3.54 3.90 11.15
N ASP A 180 -3.14 4.91 10.38
CA ASP A 180 -2.73 6.20 10.91
C ASP A 180 -3.98 7.05 11.12
N GLN A 181 -4.37 7.25 12.37
CA GLN A 181 -5.59 7.97 12.72
C GLN A 181 -5.46 9.48 12.43
N ASP A 182 -4.24 10.00 12.37
CA ASP A 182 -3.98 11.42 12.08
C ASP A 182 -4.03 11.74 10.58
N ALA A 183 -4.11 10.70 9.73
CA ALA A 183 -4.23 10.84 8.28
C ALA A 183 -5.68 11.08 7.80
N TYR A 184 -6.53 11.68 8.63
CA TYR A 184 -7.85 12.14 8.21
C TYR A 184 -7.75 13.36 7.31
N MET A 185 -8.79 13.60 6.50
CA MET A 185 -8.88 14.77 5.63
C MET A 185 -10.16 15.55 5.89
N VAL A 186 -10.06 16.88 5.78
CA VAL A 186 -11.24 17.76 5.82
C VAL A 186 -11.49 18.29 4.41
N LEU A 187 -12.55 17.80 3.78
CA LEU A 187 -12.94 18.18 2.43
C LEU A 187 -14.10 19.14 2.43
N CYS A 188 -14.08 20.12 1.54
CA CYS A 188 -15.23 20.97 1.27
C CYS A 188 -16.02 20.36 0.10
N LYS A 189 -17.25 19.95 0.35
CA LYS A 189 -18.18 19.40 -0.65
C LYS A 189 -19.41 20.29 -0.77
N GLU A 190 -20.08 20.23 -1.90
CA GLU A 190 -21.39 20.84 -2.07
C GLU A 190 -22.45 19.74 -2.06
N ILE A 191 -23.41 19.85 -1.12
CA ILE A 191 -24.52 18.93 -0.97
C ILE A 191 -25.81 19.78 -1.02
N ASP A 192 -26.68 19.50 -1.96
CA ASP A 192 -27.95 20.25 -2.16
C ASP A 192 -27.75 21.77 -2.24
N GLY A 193 -26.71 22.22 -2.97
CA GLY A 193 -26.39 23.64 -3.14
C GLY A 193 -25.75 24.32 -1.91
N LYS A 194 -25.44 23.55 -0.86
CA LYS A 194 -24.81 24.07 0.35
C LYS A 194 -23.38 23.57 0.48
N LYS A 195 -22.45 24.50 0.78
CA LYS A 195 -21.06 24.14 1.10
C LYS A 195 -20.99 23.52 2.48
N VAL A 196 -20.48 22.29 2.58
CA VAL A 196 -20.29 21.56 3.82
C VAL A 196 -18.85 21.11 3.99
N LYS A 197 -18.37 21.11 5.21
CA LYS A 197 -17.08 20.48 5.53
C LYS A 197 -17.35 19.04 5.95
N VAL A 198 -16.69 18.10 5.30
CA VAL A 198 -16.81 16.67 5.55
C VAL A 198 -15.48 16.17 6.10
N LEU A 199 -15.52 15.50 7.25
CA LEU A 199 -14.37 14.77 7.79
C LEU A 199 -14.31 13.41 7.12
N GLU A 200 -13.25 13.15 6.39
CA GLU A 200 -12.96 11.86 5.76
C GLU A 200 -11.93 11.10 6.58
N GLN A 201 -12.37 9.97 7.15
CA GLN A 201 -11.50 9.10 7.94
C GLN A 201 -10.45 8.42 7.05
N PRO A 202 -9.28 7.99 7.61
CA PRO A 202 -8.26 7.27 6.86
C PRO A 202 -8.85 6.09 6.09
N GLY A 203 -8.65 6.10 4.77
CA GLY A 203 -9.15 5.09 3.84
C GLY A 203 -8.05 4.15 3.36
N LEU A 204 -8.38 3.28 2.38
CA LEU A 204 -7.44 2.30 1.84
C LEU A 204 -6.21 2.95 1.18
N TRP A 205 -6.36 4.17 0.66
CA TRP A 205 -5.34 4.88 -0.10
C TRP A 205 -4.65 5.98 0.72
N ASN A 206 -5.26 6.42 1.81
CA ASN A 206 -4.80 7.54 2.62
C ASN A 206 -4.79 7.16 4.11
N GLY A 207 -3.68 6.66 4.61
CA GLY A 207 -3.47 6.40 6.03
C GLY A 207 -4.10 5.13 6.59
N GLY A 208 -5.19 4.61 6.03
CA GLY A 208 -5.84 3.39 6.53
C GLY A 208 -4.96 2.14 6.46
N MET A 209 -3.98 2.13 5.57
CA MET A 209 -2.98 1.08 5.44
C MET A 209 -1.54 1.58 5.70
N ALA A 210 -1.37 2.66 6.46
CA ALA A 210 -0.06 3.29 6.71
C ALA A 210 0.93 2.34 7.37
N ASN A 211 0.48 1.50 8.27
CA ASN A 211 1.32 0.52 8.98
C ASN A 211 1.27 -0.89 8.36
N TRP A 212 0.84 -1.02 7.12
CA TRP A 212 0.91 -2.28 6.38
C TRP A 212 2.28 -2.44 5.73
N ASN A 213 2.76 -3.68 5.63
CA ASN A 213 3.86 -4.00 4.75
C ASN A 213 3.43 -3.74 3.30
N THR A 214 4.17 -2.90 2.59
CA THR A 214 3.79 -2.41 1.26
C THR A 214 4.88 -2.70 0.25
N ILE A 215 4.53 -3.40 -0.84
CA ILE A 215 5.38 -3.60 -2.00
C ILE A 215 4.73 -2.91 -3.19
N LEU A 216 5.50 -2.10 -3.89
CA LEU A 216 5.06 -1.42 -5.11
C LEU A 216 5.69 -2.13 -6.31
N VAL A 217 4.87 -2.42 -7.31
CA VAL A 217 5.28 -3.10 -8.54
C VAL A 217 4.82 -2.28 -9.72
N GLU A 218 5.76 -1.82 -10.52
CA GLU A 218 5.42 -1.15 -11.77
C GLU A 218 4.71 -2.13 -12.72
N VAL A 219 3.57 -1.72 -13.23
CA VAL A 219 2.79 -2.45 -14.22
C VAL A 219 2.57 -1.55 -15.45
N PRO A 220 2.35 -2.12 -16.64
CA PRO A 220 2.14 -1.32 -17.84
C PRO A 220 0.96 -0.35 -17.70
N ILE A 221 1.10 0.86 -18.20
CA ILE A 221 0.04 1.88 -18.21
C ILE A 221 -1.26 1.34 -18.84
N LYS A 222 -1.18 0.45 -19.79
CA LYS A 222 -2.35 -0.24 -20.40
C LYS A 222 -3.20 -1.06 -19.42
N THR A 223 -2.74 -1.29 -18.18
CA THR A 223 -3.57 -1.89 -17.12
C THR A 223 -4.46 -0.86 -16.42
N PHE A 224 -4.25 0.43 -16.68
CA PHE A 224 -5.03 1.54 -16.15
C PHE A 224 -5.89 2.15 -17.25
N ASN A 225 -7.20 1.97 -17.16
CA ASN A 225 -8.19 2.42 -18.16
C ASN A 225 -9.35 3.10 -17.45
N PRO A 226 -9.15 4.30 -16.87
CA PRO A 226 -10.16 4.93 -16.05
C PRO A 226 -11.36 5.41 -16.87
N VAL A 227 -12.55 5.23 -16.29
CA VAL A 227 -13.81 5.81 -16.78
C VAL A 227 -14.46 6.54 -15.60
N LYS A 228 -14.14 7.82 -15.44
CA LYS A 228 -14.73 8.71 -14.43
C LYS A 228 -15.89 9.51 -14.98
N THR A 229 -15.84 9.79 -16.28
CA THR A 229 -16.86 10.56 -17.02
C THR A 229 -17.20 9.83 -18.31
N ILE A 230 -18.34 10.19 -18.92
CA ILE A 230 -18.77 9.63 -20.21
C ILE A 230 -17.73 9.91 -21.32
N ASN A 231 -17.00 11.01 -21.23
CA ASN A 231 -15.99 11.37 -22.23
C ASN A 231 -14.79 10.42 -22.20
N ASP A 232 -14.52 9.78 -21.09
CA ASP A 232 -13.44 8.79 -21.00
C ASP A 232 -13.69 7.56 -21.89
N LEU A 233 -14.95 7.27 -22.23
CA LEU A 233 -15.30 6.22 -23.20
C LEU A 233 -14.86 6.53 -24.62
N LEU A 234 -14.48 7.79 -24.91
CA LEU A 234 -13.93 8.21 -26.20
C LEU A 234 -12.42 7.94 -26.30
N ARG A 235 -11.75 7.56 -25.23
CA ARG A 235 -10.33 7.18 -25.25
C ARG A 235 -10.14 5.95 -26.15
N HIS A 236 -8.98 5.89 -26.81
CA HIS A 236 -8.68 4.83 -27.79
C HIS A 236 -8.87 3.41 -27.20
N GLU A 237 -8.48 3.22 -25.94
CA GLU A 237 -8.57 1.93 -25.24
C GLU A 237 -10.01 1.42 -25.12
N HIS A 238 -10.99 2.32 -25.09
CA HIS A 238 -12.43 2.01 -24.97
C HIS A 238 -13.17 1.97 -26.31
N GLN A 239 -12.51 2.35 -27.41
CA GLN A 239 -13.10 2.24 -28.72
C GLN A 239 -12.92 0.82 -29.26
N ASN A 240 -14.02 0.20 -29.70
CA ASN A 240 -13.98 -1.06 -30.44
C ASN A 240 -13.39 -0.75 -31.83
N THR A 241 -12.12 -1.07 -32.03
CA THR A 241 -11.48 -1.15 -33.36
C THR A 241 -11.37 -2.59 -33.78
#